data_e9462da7b1ef23b44837bcc2bfa7a3d5
#
_entry.id   e9462da7b1ef23b44837bcc2bfa7a3d5
#
_cell.length_a   1.000
_cell.length_b   1.000
_cell.length_c   1.000
_cell.angle_alpha   90.00
_cell.angle_beta   90.00
_cell.angle_gamma   90.00
#
_symmetry.space_group_name_H-M   'P 1'
#
loop_
_entity.id
_entity.type
_entity.pdbx_description
1 polymer ?
#
loop_
_entity_poly.entity_id
_entity_poly.type
_entity_poly.pdbx_seq_one_letter_code
_entity_poly.pdbx_strand_id
1 'polypeptide(L)'
;MLKKKGDNTKEIITDILIEVKILGIKVHTYKSYGVETYKNEELIEFKSKTQDGSDNDYCNIKKISDGKYSFDGMTENKKYIYELTEKFYPALWWNHDSLLNNNYVLGQGCRNLETQITFLNKETKKINDKNEVVNFYNIKGDNLNINIGYTEKDLKWVDMKFTLKGDWVYKLKHLN
;
A
#
# COMPACT_ATOMS: atom_id res chain seq x y z
N MET A 1 -12.22 -0.26 1.11
CA MET A 1 -13.52 -0.47 1.86
C MET A 1 -13.26 -1.33 3.09
N LEU A 2 -13.74 -0.91 4.26
CA LEU A 2 -13.63 -1.66 5.51
C LEU A 2 -14.92 -2.48 5.74
N LYS A 3 -14.78 -3.78 5.96
CA LYS A 3 -15.88 -4.67 6.38
C LYS A 3 -15.58 -5.24 7.76
N LYS A 4 -16.48 -5.07 8.72
CA LYS A 4 -16.41 -5.74 10.02
C LYS A 4 -17.11 -7.10 9.90
N LYS A 5 -16.43 -8.17 10.31
CA LYS A 5 -16.99 -9.51 10.49
C LYS A 5 -17.08 -9.78 12.00
N GLY A 6 -17.96 -10.68 12.45
CA GLY A 6 -18.01 -11.09 13.87
C GLY A 6 -16.64 -11.54 14.40
N ASP A 7 -16.47 -11.74 15.69
CA ASP A 7 -15.26 -12.26 16.38
C ASP A 7 -13.99 -11.39 16.22
N ASN A 8 -14.12 -10.07 16.35
CA ASN A 8 -13.01 -9.12 16.22
C ASN A 8 -12.23 -9.27 14.90
N THR A 9 -12.88 -9.78 13.86
CA THR A 9 -12.31 -9.90 12.51
C THR A 9 -12.75 -8.72 11.66
N LYS A 10 -11.80 -8.09 10.96
CA LYS A 10 -12.06 -7.04 9.97
C LYS A 10 -11.37 -7.37 8.66
N GLU A 11 -12.01 -7.02 7.55
CA GLU A 11 -11.41 -7.05 6.22
C GLU A 11 -11.25 -5.64 5.68
N ILE A 12 -10.10 -5.37 5.09
CA ILE A 12 -9.83 -4.15 4.34
C ILE A 12 -9.68 -4.54 2.88
N ILE A 13 -10.51 -3.95 2.03
CA ILE A 13 -10.52 -4.22 0.60
C ILE A 13 -9.99 -3.00 -0.11
N THR A 14 -8.95 -3.22 -0.92
CA THR A 14 -8.37 -2.24 -1.84
C THR A 14 -8.73 -2.64 -3.26
N ASP A 15 -9.32 -1.71 -4.01
CA ASP A 15 -9.68 -1.89 -5.42
C ASP A 15 -9.21 -0.66 -6.18
N ILE A 16 -8.27 -0.86 -7.10
CA ILE A 16 -7.62 0.20 -7.86
C ILE A 16 -7.80 -0.08 -9.34
N LEU A 17 -8.30 0.92 -10.07
CA LEU A 17 -8.32 0.94 -11.52
C LEU A 17 -7.68 2.23 -12.01
N ILE A 18 -6.62 2.10 -12.80
CA ILE A 18 -5.96 3.22 -13.47
C ILE A 18 -6.03 2.97 -14.98
N GLU A 19 -6.56 3.92 -15.71
CA GLU A 19 -6.56 3.92 -17.18
C GLU A 19 -5.77 5.12 -17.69
N VAL A 20 -4.73 4.86 -18.47
CA VAL A 20 -3.97 5.91 -19.16
C VAL A 20 -4.52 6.07 -20.56
N LYS A 21 -4.91 7.30 -20.92
CA LYS A 21 -5.41 7.64 -22.24
C LYS A 21 -4.54 8.73 -22.87
N ILE A 22 -4.18 8.54 -24.14
CA ILE A 22 -3.49 9.53 -24.96
C ILE A 22 -4.42 9.88 -26.13
N LEU A 23 -4.75 11.16 -26.27
CA LEU A 23 -5.71 11.64 -27.28
C LEU A 23 -7.04 10.87 -27.29
N GLY A 24 -7.52 10.49 -26.09
CA GLY A 24 -8.77 9.73 -25.92
C GLY A 24 -8.62 8.21 -26.13
N ILE A 25 -7.50 7.73 -26.61
CA ILE A 25 -7.24 6.30 -26.82
C ILE A 25 -6.64 5.72 -25.53
N LYS A 26 -7.21 4.63 -25.04
CA LYS A 26 -6.68 3.90 -23.88
C LYS A 26 -5.42 3.16 -24.30
N VAL A 27 -4.28 3.55 -23.71
CA VAL A 27 -2.96 3.01 -24.01
C VAL A 27 -2.44 2.08 -22.93
N HIS A 28 -2.98 2.19 -21.71
CA HIS A 28 -2.56 1.33 -20.61
C HIS A 28 -3.69 1.17 -19.58
N THR A 29 -3.73 0.01 -18.94
CA THR A 29 -4.64 -0.28 -17.82
C THR A 29 -3.89 -0.98 -16.71
N TYR A 30 -4.04 -0.46 -15.50
CA TYR A 30 -3.58 -1.08 -14.28
C TYR A 30 -4.80 -1.39 -13.41
N LYS A 31 -4.93 -2.63 -12.99
CA LYS A 31 -5.98 -3.08 -12.06
C LYS A 31 -5.32 -3.80 -10.89
N SER A 32 -5.68 -3.43 -9.68
CA SER A 32 -5.21 -4.13 -8.49
C SER A 32 -6.36 -4.32 -7.52
N TYR A 33 -6.52 -5.54 -7.06
CA TYR A 33 -7.50 -5.91 -6.05
C TYR A 33 -6.81 -6.63 -4.92
N GLY A 34 -7.00 -6.15 -3.69
CA GLY A 34 -6.38 -6.72 -2.49
C GLY A 34 -7.39 -6.86 -1.36
N VAL A 35 -7.23 -7.91 -0.56
CA VAL A 35 -8.00 -8.13 0.66
C VAL A 35 -7.02 -8.45 1.79
N GLU A 36 -7.07 -7.64 2.84
CA GLU A 36 -6.38 -7.89 4.10
C GLU A 36 -7.40 -8.36 5.12
N THR A 37 -7.10 -9.43 5.82
CA THR A 37 -7.91 -9.94 6.92
C THR A 37 -7.14 -9.81 8.23
N TYR A 38 -7.71 -9.10 9.17
CA TYR A 38 -7.18 -8.90 10.51
C TYR A 38 -8.05 -9.60 11.54
N LYS A 39 -7.41 -10.15 12.56
CA LYS A 39 -8.07 -10.65 13.77
C LYS A 39 -7.37 -10.07 14.99
N ASN A 40 -8.13 -9.44 15.90
CA ASN A 40 -7.57 -8.71 17.06
C ASN A 40 -6.46 -7.73 16.66
N GLU A 41 -6.68 -6.94 15.61
CA GLU A 41 -5.75 -5.95 15.02
C GLU A 41 -4.47 -6.55 14.41
N GLU A 42 -4.32 -7.87 14.37
CA GLU A 42 -3.20 -8.55 13.74
C GLU A 42 -3.58 -9.07 12.36
N LEU A 43 -2.71 -8.89 11.37
CA LEU A 43 -2.88 -9.45 10.04
C LEU A 43 -2.82 -10.97 10.13
N ILE A 44 -3.84 -11.66 9.63
CA ILE A 44 -3.86 -13.12 9.52
C ILE A 44 -3.77 -13.62 8.08
N GLU A 45 -4.24 -12.82 7.12
CA GLU A 45 -4.17 -13.15 5.70
C GLU A 45 -4.18 -11.88 4.84
N PHE A 46 -3.38 -11.88 3.78
CA PHE A 46 -3.45 -10.91 2.69
C PHE A 46 -3.47 -11.65 1.35
N LYS A 47 -4.33 -11.22 0.46
CA LYS A 47 -4.40 -11.71 -0.91
C LYS A 47 -4.54 -10.55 -1.86
N SER A 48 -3.71 -10.52 -2.89
CA SER A 48 -3.85 -9.55 -3.96
C SER A 48 -3.67 -10.16 -5.33
N LYS A 49 -4.30 -9.52 -6.32
CA LYS A 49 -4.09 -9.75 -7.74
C LYS A 49 -3.93 -8.41 -8.42
N THR A 50 -2.92 -8.30 -9.27
CA THR A 50 -2.66 -7.10 -10.04
C THR A 50 -2.50 -7.47 -11.50
N GLN A 51 -3.14 -6.71 -12.37
CA GLN A 51 -2.95 -6.74 -13.81
C GLN A 51 -2.34 -5.39 -14.21
N ASP A 52 -1.13 -5.42 -14.76
CA ASP A 52 -0.39 -4.26 -15.25
C ASP A 52 -0.15 -4.43 -16.77
N GLY A 53 -1.04 -3.86 -17.57
CA GLY A 53 -1.10 -4.17 -19.01
C GLY A 53 -1.40 -5.64 -19.26
N SER A 54 -0.42 -6.39 -19.79
CA SER A 54 -0.51 -7.84 -20.04
C SER A 54 -0.04 -8.70 -18.85
N ASP A 55 0.69 -8.11 -17.91
CA ASP A 55 1.29 -8.82 -16.80
C ASP A 55 0.28 -9.09 -15.69
N ASN A 56 0.33 -10.27 -15.12
CA ASN A 56 -0.55 -10.70 -14.03
C ASN A 56 0.29 -11.10 -12.83
N ASP A 57 0.16 -10.33 -11.77
CA ASP A 57 0.86 -10.54 -10.52
C ASP A 57 -0.11 -11.00 -9.42
N TYR A 58 0.41 -11.73 -8.46
CA TYR A 58 -0.34 -12.04 -7.25
C TYR A 58 0.57 -12.04 -6.02
N CYS A 59 -0.02 -11.79 -4.86
CA CYS A 59 0.64 -11.94 -3.58
C CYS A 59 -0.34 -12.53 -2.55
N ASN A 60 0.07 -13.64 -1.94
CA ASN A 60 -0.63 -14.27 -0.85
C ASN A 60 0.27 -14.30 0.37
N ILE A 61 -0.21 -13.76 1.48
CA ILE A 61 0.48 -13.78 2.77
C ILE A 61 -0.45 -14.47 3.77
N LYS A 62 0.10 -15.35 4.57
CA LYS A 62 -0.65 -16.06 5.59
C LYS A 62 0.15 -16.14 6.88
N LYS A 63 -0.49 -15.79 8.00
CA LYS A 63 0.07 -16.04 9.33
C LYS A 63 0.13 -17.56 9.55
N ILE A 64 1.31 -18.11 9.87
CA ILE A 64 1.53 -19.53 10.17
C ILE A 64 1.44 -19.76 11.67
N SER A 65 2.07 -18.90 12.43
CA SER A 65 2.10 -18.94 13.90
C SER A 65 2.34 -17.52 14.43
N ASP A 66 2.49 -17.36 15.72
CA ASP A 66 2.75 -16.05 16.31
C ASP A 66 4.05 -15.45 15.77
N GLY A 67 3.95 -14.24 15.23
CA GLY A 67 5.06 -13.53 14.59
C GLY A 67 5.64 -14.20 13.33
N LYS A 68 5.02 -15.26 12.78
CA LYS A 68 5.52 -15.95 11.59
C LYS A 68 4.53 -15.92 10.43
N TYR A 69 5.01 -15.52 9.26
CA TYR A 69 4.23 -15.38 8.04
C TYR A 69 4.85 -16.12 6.87
N SER A 70 4.03 -16.75 6.04
CA SER A 70 4.41 -17.30 4.73
C SER A 70 4.01 -16.34 3.62
N PHE A 71 4.86 -16.25 2.61
CA PHE A 71 4.67 -15.42 1.42
C PHE A 71 4.73 -16.32 0.19
N ASP A 72 3.76 -16.18 -0.69
CA ASP A 72 3.72 -16.81 -2.01
C ASP A 72 3.20 -15.80 -3.02
N GLY A 73 4.04 -15.40 -3.94
CA GLY A 73 3.71 -14.40 -4.93
C GLY A 73 4.47 -14.55 -6.23
N MET A 74 4.05 -13.78 -7.21
CA MET A 74 4.67 -13.72 -8.53
C MET A 74 4.55 -12.30 -9.09
N THR A 75 5.63 -11.79 -9.63
CA THR A 75 5.69 -10.57 -10.44
C THR A 75 6.79 -10.68 -11.48
N GLU A 76 6.63 -10.07 -12.66
CA GLU A 76 7.60 -10.13 -13.76
C GLU A 76 8.04 -11.57 -14.10
N ASN A 77 7.11 -12.55 -14.03
CA ASN A 77 7.38 -13.98 -14.20
C ASN A 77 8.37 -14.59 -13.19
N LYS A 78 8.67 -13.86 -12.10
CA LYS A 78 9.49 -14.36 -11.00
C LYS A 78 8.61 -14.74 -9.83
N LYS A 79 8.85 -15.92 -9.27
CA LYS A 79 8.16 -16.44 -8.10
C LYS A 79 8.91 -16.08 -6.82
N TYR A 80 8.19 -15.62 -5.81
CA TYR A 80 8.68 -15.24 -4.50
C TYR A 80 8.00 -16.12 -3.46
N ILE A 81 8.75 -17.05 -2.87
CA ILE A 81 8.27 -17.92 -1.78
C ILE A 81 9.28 -17.81 -0.65
N TYR A 82 8.83 -17.33 0.51
CA TYR A 82 9.66 -17.19 1.69
C TYR A 82 8.81 -17.10 2.96
N GLU A 83 9.47 -17.15 4.10
CA GLU A 83 8.87 -16.93 5.41
C GLU A 83 9.58 -15.79 6.12
N LEU A 84 8.82 -15.00 6.88
CA LEU A 84 9.35 -14.01 7.80
C LEU A 84 8.94 -14.35 9.23
N THR A 85 9.86 -14.14 10.17
CA THR A 85 9.66 -14.34 11.62
C THR A 85 9.61 -13.00 12.36
N GLU A 86 9.07 -11.98 11.72
CA GLU A 86 8.95 -10.64 12.26
C GLU A 86 7.50 -10.16 12.15
N LYS A 87 7.12 -9.24 13.03
CA LYS A 87 5.84 -8.57 12.92
C LYS A 87 5.80 -7.86 11.57
N PHE A 88 4.91 -8.32 10.71
CA PHE A 88 4.77 -7.84 9.34
C PHE A 88 3.51 -6.98 9.22
N TYR A 89 3.68 -5.82 8.60
CA TYR A 89 2.59 -4.97 8.17
C TYR A 89 2.61 -4.90 6.65
N PRO A 90 1.53 -5.28 5.96
CA PRO A 90 1.48 -5.06 4.52
C PRO A 90 1.59 -3.56 4.27
N ALA A 91 2.51 -3.19 3.40
CA ALA A 91 2.70 -1.80 3.02
C ALA A 91 1.59 -1.33 2.11
N LEU A 92 0.41 -1.22 2.66
CA LEU A 92 -0.64 -0.46 2.02
C LEU A 92 -0.56 0.97 2.55
N TRP A 93 -0.46 1.91 1.65
CA TRP A 93 -0.22 3.32 1.91
C TRP A 93 -1.19 3.98 2.90
N TRP A 94 -2.34 3.39 3.11
CA TRP A 94 -3.35 3.86 4.06
C TRP A 94 -2.95 3.65 5.54
N ASN A 95 -2.01 2.76 5.83
CA ASN A 95 -1.59 2.45 7.20
C ASN A 95 -0.24 3.09 7.54
N HIS A 96 -0.29 4.22 8.23
CA HIS A 96 0.89 4.96 8.67
C HIS A 96 1.88 4.11 9.48
N ASP A 97 1.37 3.28 10.41
CA ASP A 97 2.24 2.50 11.30
C ASP A 97 2.99 1.41 10.54
N SER A 98 2.39 0.84 9.49
CA SER A 98 3.05 -0.16 8.66
C SER A 98 4.26 0.43 7.93
N LEU A 99 4.18 1.69 7.57
CA LEU A 99 5.24 2.39 6.87
C LEU A 99 6.43 2.68 7.79
N LEU A 100 6.18 3.21 9.00
CA LEU A 100 7.25 3.68 9.89
C LEU A 100 7.93 2.55 10.67
N ASN A 101 7.28 1.39 10.79
CA ASN A 101 7.80 0.25 11.57
C ASN A 101 8.50 -0.81 10.72
N ASN A 102 8.50 -0.69 9.40
CA ASN A 102 9.14 -1.63 8.50
C ASN A 102 10.37 -1.01 7.84
N ASN A 103 11.46 -1.79 7.74
CA ASN A 103 12.62 -1.44 6.93
C ASN A 103 12.42 -1.82 5.45
N TYR A 104 11.22 -2.20 5.05
CA TYR A 104 10.90 -2.62 3.70
C TYR A 104 9.43 -2.38 3.37
N VAL A 105 9.16 -2.25 2.10
CA VAL A 105 7.81 -2.15 1.53
C VAL A 105 7.54 -3.40 0.71
N LEU A 106 6.36 -3.97 0.88
CA LEU A 106 5.92 -5.07 0.05
C LEU A 106 5.56 -4.54 -1.34
N GLY A 107 6.37 -4.90 -2.31
CA GLY A 107 6.07 -4.62 -3.72
C GLY A 107 5.04 -5.60 -4.31
N GLN A 108 4.72 -5.41 -5.57
CA GLN A 108 3.90 -6.35 -6.33
C GLN A 108 4.46 -7.77 -6.23
N GLY A 109 3.58 -8.75 -6.26
CA GLY A 109 3.95 -10.15 -6.26
C GLY A 109 4.67 -10.64 -5.01
N CYS A 110 4.46 -10.03 -3.84
CA CYS A 110 5.17 -10.34 -2.60
C CYS A 110 6.68 -10.02 -2.64
N ARG A 111 7.13 -9.17 -3.56
CA ARG A 111 8.54 -8.76 -3.58
C ARG A 111 8.82 -7.86 -2.39
N ASN A 112 9.84 -8.21 -1.61
CA ASN A 112 10.31 -7.41 -0.50
C ASN A 112 11.27 -6.32 -1.00
N LEU A 113 10.97 -5.05 -0.75
CA LEU A 113 11.76 -3.90 -1.20
C LEU A 113 12.35 -3.21 0.03
N GLU A 114 13.66 -3.29 0.20
CA GLU A 114 14.35 -2.50 1.24
C GLU A 114 14.13 -1.01 1.00
N THR A 115 13.76 -0.30 2.05
CA THR A 115 13.44 1.12 1.95
C THR A 115 14.02 1.91 3.10
N GLN A 116 14.34 3.17 2.81
CA GLN A 116 14.66 4.18 3.80
C GLN A 116 13.52 5.18 3.86
N ILE A 117 13.01 5.44 5.05
CA ILE A 117 11.94 6.39 5.28
C ILE A 117 12.50 7.62 5.99
N THR A 118 12.26 8.79 5.42
CA THR A 118 12.74 10.06 5.96
C THR A 118 11.57 11.00 6.14
N PHE A 119 11.43 11.59 7.32
CA PHE A 119 10.52 12.70 7.53
C PHE A 119 11.00 13.92 6.75
N LEU A 120 10.11 14.57 5.99
CA LEU A 120 10.44 15.75 5.20
C LEU A 120 10.06 17.04 5.92
N ASN A 121 8.76 17.24 6.11
CA ASN A 121 8.22 18.49 6.66
C ASN A 121 6.77 18.30 7.14
N LYS A 122 6.23 19.36 7.73
CA LYS A 122 4.80 19.52 8.03
C LYS A 122 4.24 20.66 7.20
N GLU A 123 3.03 20.47 6.66
CA GLU A 123 2.29 21.49 5.95
C GLU A 123 0.85 21.52 6.42
N THR A 124 0.26 22.74 6.46
CA THR A 124 -1.19 22.87 6.65
C THR A 124 -1.87 22.76 5.29
N LYS A 125 -2.76 21.79 5.14
CA LYS A 125 -3.55 21.58 3.91
C LYS A 125 -5.04 21.69 4.19
N LYS A 126 -5.77 22.23 3.23
CA LYS A 126 -7.23 22.25 3.27
C LYS A 126 -7.78 20.93 2.76
N ILE A 127 -8.40 20.15 3.67
CA ILE A 127 -9.01 18.84 3.39
C ILE A 127 -10.46 18.90 3.86
N ASN A 128 -11.43 18.65 2.98
CA ASN A 128 -12.87 18.75 3.30
C ASN A 128 -13.23 20.07 4.01
N ASP A 129 -12.73 21.20 3.47
CA ASP A 129 -12.94 22.55 4.02
C ASP A 129 -12.36 22.82 5.42
N LYS A 130 -11.60 21.89 5.98
CA LYS A 130 -10.86 22.03 7.23
C LYS A 130 -9.37 22.16 6.98
N ASN A 131 -8.71 22.97 7.80
CA ASN A 131 -7.26 23.04 7.81
C ASN A 131 -6.72 21.89 8.66
N GLU A 132 -5.99 20.98 8.02
CA GLU A 132 -5.36 19.83 8.66
C GLU A 132 -3.85 19.93 8.54
N VAL A 133 -3.14 19.60 9.62
CA VAL A 133 -1.68 19.46 9.58
C VAL A 133 -1.34 18.10 9.00
N VAL A 134 -0.49 18.09 7.98
CA VAL A 134 -0.06 16.89 7.26
C VAL A 134 1.44 16.71 7.42
N ASN A 135 1.85 15.56 7.92
CA ASN A 135 3.24 15.12 7.99
C ASN A 135 3.61 14.43 6.67
N PHE A 136 4.69 14.91 6.03
CA PHE A 136 5.22 14.35 4.81
C PHE A 136 6.46 13.50 5.07
N TYR A 137 6.53 12.38 4.39
CA TYR A 137 7.65 11.43 4.43
C TYR A 137 8.09 11.12 3.01
N ASN A 138 9.38 10.88 2.83
CA ASN A 138 9.95 10.29 1.63
C ASN A 138 10.29 8.83 1.90
N ILE A 139 9.89 7.95 0.99
CA ILE A 139 10.21 6.52 0.98
C ILE A 139 11.08 6.26 -0.23
N LYS A 140 12.30 5.84 -0.01
CA LYS A 140 13.29 5.61 -1.06
C LYS A 140 13.88 4.21 -0.93
N GLY A 141 13.98 3.49 -2.06
CA GLY A 141 14.62 2.18 -2.12
C GLY A 141 14.44 1.53 -3.50
N ASP A 142 15.42 0.78 -3.96
CA ASP A 142 15.49 0.23 -5.32
C ASP A 142 15.13 1.30 -6.38
N ASN A 143 14.07 1.07 -7.14
CA ASN A 143 13.53 2.03 -8.11
C ASN A 143 12.33 2.82 -7.54
N LEU A 144 12.16 2.81 -6.22
CA LEU A 144 11.05 3.45 -5.53
C LEU A 144 11.48 4.82 -5.01
N ASN A 145 10.69 5.86 -5.31
CA ASN A 145 10.83 7.18 -4.72
C ASN A 145 9.45 7.80 -4.56
N ILE A 146 8.93 7.77 -3.34
CA ILE A 146 7.56 8.18 -3.03
C ILE A 146 7.59 9.26 -1.96
N ASN A 147 6.88 10.35 -2.19
CA ASN A 147 6.50 11.30 -1.15
C ASN A 147 5.07 11.02 -0.73
N ILE A 148 4.83 10.84 0.56
CA ILE A 148 3.53 10.47 1.11
C ILE A 148 3.17 11.36 2.30
N GLY A 149 1.90 11.73 2.41
CA GLY A 149 1.40 12.61 3.46
C GLY A 149 0.28 11.98 4.28
N TYR A 150 0.39 12.12 5.61
CA TYR A 150 -0.62 11.69 6.57
C TYR A 150 -1.04 12.85 7.46
N THR A 151 -2.32 12.91 7.82
CA THR A 151 -2.78 13.86 8.84
C THR A 151 -2.05 13.59 10.16
N GLU A 152 -1.62 14.65 10.85
CA GLU A 152 -0.90 14.51 12.12
C GLU A 152 -1.78 13.89 13.22
N LYS A 153 -3.04 14.26 13.26
CA LYS A 153 -3.97 13.85 14.32
C LYS A 153 -4.44 12.41 14.18
N ASP A 154 -4.91 12.05 12.98
CA ASP A 154 -5.63 10.79 12.78
C ASP A 154 -4.82 9.79 11.94
N LEU A 155 -3.59 10.16 11.55
CA LEU A 155 -2.66 9.37 10.74
C LEU A 155 -3.28 8.84 9.43
N LYS A 156 -4.25 9.60 8.90
CA LYS A 156 -4.94 9.23 7.66
C LYS A 156 -4.11 9.64 6.45
N TRP A 157 -3.95 8.74 5.51
CA TRP A 157 -3.33 9.02 4.22
C TRP A 157 -4.13 10.03 3.41
N VAL A 158 -3.49 11.10 2.93
CA VAL A 158 -4.16 12.21 2.23
C VAL A 158 -3.47 12.65 0.95
N ASP A 159 -2.20 12.32 0.79
CA ASP A 159 -1.41 12.75 -0.37
C ASP A 159 -0.34 11.71 -0.69
N MET A 160 -0.09 11.47 -1.97
CA MET A 160 1.04 10.66 -2.41
C MET A 160 1.49 11.12 -3.79
N LYS A 161 2.80 11.28 -3.94
CA LYS A 161 3.44 11.57 -5.21
C LYS A 161 4.58 10.60 -5.41
N PHE A 162 4.61 9.95 -6.56
CA PHE A 162 5.72 9.08 -6.94
C PHE A 162 6.03 9.22 -8.42
N THR A 163 7.29 8.93 -8.76
CA THR A 163 7.80 8.92 -10.14
C THR A 163 8.15 7.48 -10.48
N LEU A 164 7.35 6.87 -11.35
CA LEU A 164 7.61 5.56 -11.92
C LEU A 164 7.09 5.58 -13.35
N LYS A 165 7.98 5.59 -14.36
CA LYS A 165 7.59 5.73 -15.77
C LYS A 165 6.66 6.92 -16.05
N GLY A 166 6.81 8.02 -15.26
CA GLY A 166 5.97 9.21 -15.29
C GLY A 166 5.70 9.73 -13.87
N ASP A 167 5.18 10.95 -13.77
CA ASP A 167 4.80 11.54 -12.49
C ASP A 167 3.36 11.20 -12.13
N TRP A 168 3.16 10.57 -10.99
CA TRP A 168 1.85 10.20 -10.47
C TRP A 168 1.55 10.98 -9.21
N VAL A 169 0.37 11.59 -9.14
CA VAL A 169 -0.07 12.36 -7.98
C VAL A 169 -1.44 11.86 -7.53
N TYR A 170 -1.51 11.36 -6.31
CA TYR A 170 -2.75 10.98 -5.65
C TYR A 170 -3.11 12.02 -4.61
N LYS A 171 -4.34 12.49 -4.63
CA LYS A 171 -4.89 13.39 -3.62
C LYS A 171 -6.20 12.83 -3.12
N LEU A 172 -6.36 12.79 -1.81
CA LEU A 172 -7.64 12.45 -1.21
C LEU A 172 -8.66 13.53 -1.57
N LYS A 173 -9.80 13.09 -2.11
CA LYS A 173 -10.93 14.00 -2.40
C LYS A 173 -11.87 14.16 -1.20
N HIS A 174 -12.07 13.11 -0.42
CA HIS A 174 -12.96 13.10 0.74
C HIS A 174 -12.38 12.23 1.85
N LEU A 175 -12.38 12.76 3.09
CA LEU A 175 -12.17 12.03 4.34
C LEU A 175 -13.56 11.71 4.93
N ASN A 176 -13.93 10.44 4.96
CA ASN A 176 -15.11 9.99 5.69
C ASN A 176 -14.74 9.59 7.11
#